data_355b7048f86627c0f5c21f663c403f9d
#
_entry.id   355b7048f86627c0f5c21f663c403f9d
#
_cell.length_a   1.000
_cell.length_b   1.000
_cell.length_c   1.000
_cell.angle_alpha   90.00
_cell.angle_beta   90.00
_cell.angle_gamma   90.00
#
_symmetry.space_group_name_H-M   'P 1'
#
loop_
_entity.id
_entity.type
_entity.pdbx_description
1 polymer ?
#
loop_
_entity_poly.entity_id
_entity_poly.type
_entity_poly.pdbx_seq_one_letter_code
_entity_poly.pdbx_strand_id
1 'polypeptide(L)'
;MSRHYPVGRRLHSPPSRSHVVCGGERSHRPTGAFTLIEVIVALGILGGGLVAVMAMFAPLAEVSRGNEDTLAAAEAAVAVKTHLQKKPWAQAVVGMAETFLVSRSGERLGRATDPVWPGHEAEEYFAVTVLPNEGLTGPIDQATLPWLAFRLRVRWPAAARGATGQRELIVPGSIHR
;
A
#
# COMPACT_ATOMS: atom_id res chain seq x y z
N MET A 1 -24.60 31.28 31.96
CA MET A 1 -23.36 31.95 32.42
C MET A 1 -22.76 32.68 31.25
N SER A 2 -23.12 33.99 31.18
CA SER A 2 -22.71 34.91 30.11
C SER A 2 -21.47 35.65 30.58
N ARG A 3 -20.40 35.66 29.74
CA ARG A 3 -19.24 36.54 30.00
C ARG A 3 -19.18 37.62 28.95
N HIS A 4 -19.42 38.84 29.48
CA HIS A 4 -19.19 40.13 28.75
C HIS A 4 -17.69 40.40 28.69
N TYR A 5 -17.23 40.84 27.50
CA TYR A 5 -15.92 41.50 27.31
C TYR A 5 -16.13 42.98 27.01
N PRO A 6 -15.43 43.91 27.67
CA PRO A 6 -15.53 45.32 27.39
C PRO A 6 -14.63 45.76 26.25
N VAL A 7 -15.19 46.60 25.39
CA VAL A 7 -14.55 47.29 24.29
C VAL A 7 -13.81 48.52 24.84
N GLY A 8 -12.48 48.56 24.74
CA GLY A 8 -11.65 49.72 25.05
C GLY A 8 -11.16 50.41 23.78
N ARG A 9 -11.85 51.49 23.38
CA ARG A 9 -11.37 52.45 22.36
C ARG A 9 -10.30 53.32 22.96
N ARG A 10 -9.10 53.37 22.36
CA ARG A 10 -8.18 54.49 22.50
C ARG A 10 -7.86 55.05 21.12
N LEU A 11 -8.33 56.27 20.93
CA LEU A 11 -7.97 57.18 19.83
C LEU A 11 -6.58 57.74 20.14
N HIS A 12 -5.60 57.45 19.30
CA HIS A 12 -4.35 58.19 19.27
C HIS A 12 -4.24 58.96 17.96
N SER A 13 -4.19 60.28 18.10
CA SER A 13 -3.94 61.23 17.03
C SER A 13 -2.52 61.09 16.51
N PRO A 14 -2.27 61.14 15.19
CA PRO A 14 -0.90 61.12 14.66
C PRO A 14 -0.26 62.51 14.74
N PRO A 15 1.03 62.62 15.11
CA PRO A 15 1.78 63.84 15.00
C PRO A 15 2.12 64.14 13.53
N SER A 16 1.84 65.35 13.13
CA SER A 16 2.26 65.96 11.87
C SER A 16 3.79 65.95 11.77
N ARG A 17 4.35 65.29 10.79
CA ARG A 17 5.78 65.35 10.46
C ARG A 17 5.99 66.01 9.11
N SER A 18 6.69 67.12 9.21
CA SER A 18 7.32 67.93 8.20
C SER A 18 7.96 67.15 7.07
N HIS A 19 7.64 67.61 5.84
CA HIS A 19 8.31 67.15 4.62
C HIS A 19 9.79 67.52 4.64
N VAL A 20 10.65 66.53 4.81
CA VAL A 20 12.03 66.62 4.40
C VAL A 20 12.10 66.08 2.98
N VAL A 21 12.22 66.97 2.03
CA VAL A 21 12.54 66.65 0.64
C VAL A 21 14.03 66.24 0.61
N CYS A 22 14.29 64.96 0.82
CA CYS A 22 15.57 64.38 0.49
C CYS A 22 15.59 64.15 -1.00
N GLY A 23 16.44 64.89 -1.70
CA GLY A 23 16.79 64.65 -3.09
C GLY A 23 17.28 63.19 -3.25
N GLY A 24 16.40 62.36 -3.76
CA GLY A 24 16.75 60.98 -4.04
C GLY A 24 17.67 60.93 -5.24
N GLU A 25 18.97 60.75 -5.00
CA GLU A 25 19.86 60.17 -5.97
C GLU A 25 19.27 58.81 -6.39
N ARG A 26 18.76 58.79 -7.61
CA ARG A 26 18.36 57.53 -8.25
C ARG A 26 19.64 56.71 -8.39
N SER A 27 19.90 55.91 -7.37
CA SER A 27 20.85 54.83 -7.48
C SER A 27 20.39 53.97 -8.67
N HIS A 28 21.03 54.13 -9.81
CA HIS A 28 20.93 53.23 -10.93
C HIS A 28 21.51 51.89 -10.43
N ARG A 29 20.62 51.07 -9.89
CA ARG A 29 21.00 49.66 -9.69
C ARG A 29 21.30 49.11 -11.09
N PRO A 30 22.50 48.67 -11.37
CA PRO A 30 22.80 48.03 -12.63
C PRO A 30 21.86 46.81 -12.70
N THR A 31 20.89 46.86 -13.62
CA THR A 31 20.14 45.69 -14.03
C THR A 31 21.15 44.80 -14.75
N GLY A 32 21.81 43.92 -13.99
CA GLY A 32 22.73 42.96 -14.56
C GLY A 32 21.94 42.13 -15.59
N ALA A 33 22.19 42.39 -16.86
CA ALA A 33 21.67 41.53 -17.92
C ALA A 33 22.33 40.17 -17.72
N PHE A 34 21.51 39.12 -17.64
CA PHE A 34 22.03 37.74 -17.55
C PHE A 34 22.97 37.47 -18.71
N THR A 35 24.10 36.89 -18.42
CA THR A 35 25.03 36.47 -19.46
C THR A 35 24.50 35.19 -20.14
N LEU A 36 24.80 35.01 -21.42
CA LEU A 36 24.40 33.80 -22.16
C LEU A 36 24.88 32.52 -21.44
N ILE A 37 26.08 32.57 -20.87
CA ILE A 37 26.64 31.43 -20.11
C ILE A 37 25.83 31.09 -18.86
N GLU A 38 25.33 32.09 -18.16
CA GLU A 38 24.53 31.90 -16.94
C GLU A 38 23.20 31.22 -17.26
N VAL A 39 22.56 31.60 -18.39
CA VAL A 39 21.34 30.91 -18.87
C VAL A 39 21.62 29.46 -19.26
N ILE A 40 22.72 29.21 -19.96
CA ILE A 40 23.09 27.83 -20.36
C ILE A 40 23.36 26.96 -19.13
N VAL A 41 24.09 27.50 -18.14
CA VAL A 41 24.38 26.77 -16.88
C VAL A 41 23.08 26.52 -16.11
N ALA A 42 22.20 27.52 -15.99
CA ALA A 42 20.93 27.36 -15.31
C ALA A 42 20.04 26.30 -15.97
N LEU A 43 19.96 26.29 -17.31
CA LEU A 43 19.22 25.26 -18.07
C LEU A 43 19.86 23.87 -17.91
N GLY A 44 21.19 23.78 -17.86
CA GLY A 44 21.91 22.54 -17.60
C GLY A 44 21.59 21.96 -16.23
N ILE A 45 21.61 22.80 -15.19
CA ILE A 45 21.26 22.40 -13.82
C ILE A 45 19.78 21.99 -13.74
N LEU A 46 18.89 22.78 -14.33
CA LEU A 46 17.45 22.49 -14.35
C LEU A 46 17.16 21.17 -15.07
N GLY A 47 17.75 20.97 -16.25
CA GLY A 47 17.59 19.74 -17.05
C GLY A 47 18.13 18.52 -16.31
N GLY A 48 19.34 18.61 -15.75
CA GLY A 48 19.94 17.53 -14.96
C GLY A 48 19.12 17.20 -13.70
N GLY A 49 18.63 18.22 -13.00
CA GLY A 49 17.76 18.06 -11.84
C GLY A 49 16.42 17.36 -12.20
N LEU A 50 15.81 17.74 -13.33
CA LEU A 50 14.57 17.11 -13.78
C LEU A 50 14.77 15.64 -14.12
N VAL A 51 15.85 15.31 -14.83
CA VAL A 51 16.18 13.91 -15.17
C VAL A 51 16.42 13.09 -13.89
N ALA A 52 17.13 13.63 -12.91
CA ALA A 52 17.38 12.96 -11.63
C ALA A 52 16.09 12.68 -10.88
N VAL A 53 15.16 13.64 -10.84
CA VAL A 53 13.83 13.47 -10.22
C VAL A 53 13.02 12.38 -10.95
N MET A 54 12.98 12.44 -12.29
CA MET A 54 12.29 11.43 -13.11
C MET A 54 12.83 10.01 -12.89
N ALA A 55 14.14 9.87 -12.72
CA ALA A 55 14.77 8.57 -12.46
C ALA A 55 14.35 7.95 -11.11
N MET A 56 13.90 8.75 -10.16
CA MET A 56 13.41 8.26 -8.87
C MET A 56 11.97 7.71 -8.93
N PHE A 57 11.18 8.08 -9.95
CA PHE A 57 9.78 7.62 -10.03
C PHE A 57 9.67 6.15 -10.43
N ALA A 58 10.58 5.62 -11.26
CA ALA A 58 10.54 4.23 -11.69
C ALA A 58 10.60 3.24 -10.51
N PRO A 59 11.59 3.31 -9.59
CA PRO A 59 11.64 2.42 -8.43
C PRO A 59 10.48 2.64 -7.45
N LEU A 60 9.98 3.86 -7.30
CA LEU A 60 8.82 4.14 -6.44
C LEU A 60 7.55 3.48 -6.98
N ALA A 61 7.33 3.51 -8.30
CA ALA A 61 6.20 2.85 -8.94
C ALA A 61 6.26 1.31 -8.75
N GLU A 62 7.45 0.74 -8.81
CA GLU A 62 7.65 -0.70 -8.59
C GLU A 62 7.37 -1.11 -7.14
N VAL A 63 7.84 -0.32 -6.17
CA VAL A 63 7.55 -0.53 -4.74
C VAL A 63 6.05 -0.40 -4.47
N SER A 64 5.37 0.59 -5.05
CA SER A 64 3.93 0.77 -4.91
C SER A 64 3.14 -0.45 -5.40
N ARG A 65 3.46 -0.94 -6.61
CA ARG A 65 2.83 -2.16 -7.15
C ARG A 65 3.09 -3.38 -6.27
N GLY A 66 4.31 -3.51 -5.74
CA GLY A 66 4.65 -4.60 -4.82
C GLY A 66 3.82 -4.58 -3.53
N ASN A 67 3.55 -3.40 -3.01
CA ASN A 67 2.72 -3.22 -1.82
C ASN A 67 1.24 -3.53 -2.09
N GLU A 68 0.71 -3.09 -3.23
CA GLU A 68 -0.66 -3.41 -3.66
C GLU A 68 -0.88 -4.92 -3.82
N ASP A 69 0.07 -5.62 -4.45
CA ASP A 69 0.01 -7.07 -4.60
C ASP A 69 0.05 -7.78 -3.24
N THR A 70 0.88 -7.30 -2.31
CA THR A 70 0.98 -7.88 -0.98
C THR A 70 -0.30 -7.68 -0.17
N LEU A 71 -0.92 -6.50 -0.30
CA LEU A 71 -2.21 -6.22 0.34
C LEU A 71 -3.31 -7.13 -0.23
N ALA A 72 -3.40 -7.22 -1.55
CA ALA A 72 -4.37 -8.11 -2.21
C ALA A 72 -4.14 -9.59 -1.84
N ALA A 73 -2.89 -10.02 -1.68
CA ALA A 73 -2.57 -11.36 -1.20
C ALA A 73 -3.03 -11.59 0.25
N ALA A 74 -2.89 -10.59 1.12
CA ALA A 74 -3.39 -10.67 2.49
C ALA A 74 -4.93 -10.73 2.53
N GLU A 75 -5.61 -9.96 1.69
CA GLU A 75 -7.07 -10.01 1.54
C GLU A 75 -7.54 -11.37 1.04
N ALA A 76 -6.84 -11.97 0.07
CA ALA A 76 -7.11 -13.32 -0.41
C ALA A 76 -6.97 -14.36 0.72
N ALA A 77 -5.99 -14.23 1.61
CA ALA A 77 -5.85 -15.08 2.78
C ALA A 77 -7.04 -14.92 3.74
N VAL A 78 -7.50 -13.69 3.98
CA VAL A 78 -8.67 -13.41 4.83
C VAL A 78 -9.94 -14.01 4.22
N ALA A 79 -10.11 -13.91 2.90
CA ALA A 79 -11.26 -14.51 2.19
C ALA A 79 -11.31 -16.03 2.40
N VAL A 80 -10.19 -16.74 2.25
CA VAL A 80 -10.11 -18.18 2.48
C VAL A 80 -10.37 -18.52 3.94
N LYS A 81 -9.78 -17.79 4.89
CA LYS A 81 -10.04 -17.97 6.33
C LYS A 81 -11.54 -17.83 6.62
N THR A 82 -12.17 -16.79 6.13
CA THR A 82 -13.61 -16.54 6.32
C THR A 82 -14.46 -17.65 5.70
N HIS A 83 -14.06 -18.15 4.53
CA HIS A 83 -14.72 -19.28 3.89
C HIS A 83 -14.63 -20.55 4.74
N LEU A 84 -13.46 -20.85 5.31
CA LEU A 84 -13.28 -21.99 6.21
C LEU A 84 -14.09 -21.84 7.49
N GLN A 85 -14.19 -20.63 8.07
CA GLN A 85 -14.99 -20.37 9.28
C GLN A 85 -16.48 -20.58 9.07
N LYS A 86 -16.98 -20.40 7.86
CA LYS A 86 -18.41 -20.62 7.55
C LYS A 86 -18.76 -22.09 7.35
N LYS A 87 -17.76 -22.96 7.21
CA LYS A 87 -18.00 -24.40 7.03
C LYS A 87 -18.23 -25.11 8.39
N PRO A 88 -19.02 -26.18 8.42
CA PRO A 88 -19.07 -27.06 9.57
C PRO A 88 -17.65 -27.54 9.95
N TRP A 89 -17.36 -27.67 11.25
CA TRP A 89 -16.03 -28.01 11.75
C TRP A 89 -15.37 -29.20 11.06
N ALA A 90 -16.11 -30.30 10.90
CA ALA A 90 -15.59 -31.49 10.22
C ALA A 90 -15.14 -31.20 8.77
N GLN A 91 -15.86 -30.35 8.05
CA GLN A 91 -15.49 -29.98 6.69
C GLN A 91 -14.34 -28.97 6.65
N ALA A 92 -14.21 -28.10 7.66
CA ALA A 92 -13.07 -27.20 7.78
C ALA A 92 -11.77 -27.98 8.03
N VAL A 93 -11.81 -29.03 8.85
CA VAL A 93 -10.68 -29.92 9.13
C VAL A 93 -10.24 -30.67 7.87
N VAL A 94 -11.20 -31.19 7.09
CA VAL A 94 -10.90 -31.88 5.80
C VAL A 94 -10.34 -30.91 4.76
N GLY A 95 -10.73 -29.64 4.79
CA GLY A 95 -10.21 -28.61 3.89
C GLY A 95 -8.76 -28.19 4.15
N MET A 96 -8.11 -28.74 5.18
CA MET A 96 -6.66 -28.59 5.40
C MET A 96 -5.89 -29.31 4.29
N ALA A 97 -4.83 -28.68 3.81
CA ALA A 97 -4.03 -29.09 2.66
C ALA A 97 -4.67 -28.82 1.28
N GLU A 98 -5.86 -28.26 1.23
CA GLU A 98 -6.45 -27.81 -0.04
C GLU A 98 -5.82 -26.50 -0.52
N THR A 99 -5.81 -26.32 -1.85
CA THR A 99 -5.44 -25.07 -2.48
C THR A 99 -6.68 -24.41 -3.06
N PHE A 100 -6.87 -23.16 -2.68
CA PHE A 100 -7.93 -22.29 -3.19
C PHE A 100 -7.36 -21.31 -4.20
N LEU A 101 -8.14 -20.99 -5.22
CA LEU A 101 -7.89 -19.90 -6.12
C LEU A 101 -8.79 -18.72 -5.72
N VAL A 102 -8.20 -17.55 -5.57
CA VAL A 102 -8.90 -16.32 -5.21
C VAL A 102 -8.60 -15.28 -6.27
N SER A 103 -9.63 -14.66 -6.84
CA SER A 103 -9.43 -13.56 -7.78
C SER A 103 -8.79 -12.36 -7.10
N ARG A 104 -8.13 -11.50 -7.87
CA ARG A 104 -7.50 -10.27 -7.36
C ARG A 104 -8.52 -9.33 -6.68
N SER A 105 -9.77 -9.36 -7.12
CA SER A 105 -10.86 -8.61 -6.48
C SER A 105 -11.41 -9.26 -5.20
N GLY A 106 -11.02 -10.50 -4.88
CA GLY A 106 -11.56 -11.27 -3.76
C GLY A 106 -12.98 -11.82 -3.98
N GLU A 107 -13.65 -11.48 -5.10
CA GLU A 107 -15.05 -11.84 -5.35
C GLU A 107 -15.24 -13.32 -5.71
N ARG A 108 -14.25 -13.89 -6.38
CA ARG A 108 -14.29 -15.29 -6.78
C ARG A 108 -13.35 -16.10 -5.91
N LEU A 109 -13.90 -17.12 -5.26
CA LEU A 109 -13.15 -18.05 -4.45
C LEU A 109 -13.65 -19.47 -4.73
N GLY A 110 -12.76 -20.38 -5.06
CA GLY A 110 -13.06 -21.78 -5.31
C GLY A 110 -11.84 -22.67 -5.12
N ARG A 111 -12.04 -23.99 -5.16
CA ARG A 111 -10.92 -24.94 -5.06
C ARG A 111 -10.18 -24.96 -6.39
N ALA A 112 -8.86 -25.11 -6.33
CA ALA A 112 -8.03 -25.23 -7.53
C ALA A 112 -8.37 -26.47 -8.39
N THR A 113 -9.10 -27.43 -7.82
CA THR A 113 -9.56 -28.65 -8.48
C THR A 113 -10.93 -28.51 -9.13
N ASP A 114 -11.64 -27.38 -8.89
CA ASP A 114 -12.96 -27.21 -9.46
C ASP A 114 -12.88 -26.96 -10.98
N PRO A 115 -13.69 -27.68 -11.80
CA PRO A 115 -13.63 -27.58 -13.26
C PRO A 115 -14.12 -26.25 -13.81
N VAL A 116 -14.70 -25.41 -12.96
CA VAL A 116 -15.26 -24.09 -13.33
C VAL A 116 -14.17 -23.03 -13.53
N TRP A 117 -12.93 -23.32 -13.13
CA TRP A 117 -11.82 -22.39 -13.25
C TRP A 117 -11.10 -22.57 -14.60
N PRO A 118 -11.34 -21.72 -15.59
CA PRO A 118 -10.63 -21.78 -16.86
C PRO A 118 -9.15 -21.43 -16.65
N GLY A 119 -8.26 -22.29 -17.18
CA GLY A 119 -6.82 -22.20 -16.94
C GLY A 119 -6.12 -20.94 -17.46
N HIS A 120 -6.79 -20.14 -18.30
CA HIS A 120 -6.23 -18.91 -18.87
C HIS A 120 -6.35 -17.68 -17.96
N GLU A 121 -7.14 -17.75 -16.90
CA GLU A 121 -7.31 -16.67 -15.93
C GLU A 121 -6.38 -16.81 -14.72
N ALA A 122 -5.54 -17.82 -14.71
CA ALA A 122 -4.67 -18.14 -13.56
C ALA A 122 -3.64 -17.04 -13.23
N GLU A 123 -3.33 -16.14 -14.17
CA GLU A 123 -2.43 -15.00 -13.95
C GLU A 123 -3.04 -13.94 -13.04
N GLU A 124 -4.37 -13.85 -13.01
CA GLU A 124 -5.11 -12.87 -12.19
C GLU A 124 -5.44 -13.40 -10.79
N TYR A 125 -5.06 -14.64 -10.48
CA TYR A 125 -5.46 -15.29 -9.24
C TYR A 125 -4.30 -15.48 -8.27
N PHE A 126 -4.68 -15.49 -6.99
CA PHE A 126 -3.83 -15.95 -5.89
C PHE A 126 -4.09 -17.42 -5.61
N ALA A 127 -3.04 -18.21 -5.53
CA ALA A 127 -3.13 -19.58 -5.05
C ALA A 127 -2.91 -19.60 -3.54
N VAL A 128 -3.97 -19.87 -2.77
CA VAL A 128 -3.92 -19.93 -1.30
C VAL A 128 -3.96 -21.38 -0.86
N THR A 129 -2.85 -21.90 -0.37
CA THR A 129 -2.76 -23.25 0.16
C THR A 129 -2.89 -23.21 1.68
N VAL A 130 -3.81 -24.00 2.21
CA VAL A 130 -3.99 -24.16 3.65
C VAL A 130 -3.01 -25.22 4.14
N LEU A 131 -2.06 -24.84 4.97
CA LEU A 131 -1.08 -25.73 5.55
C LEU A 131 -1.41 -25.98 7.02
N PRO A 132 -1.50 -27.25 7.45
CA PRO A 132 -1.63 -27.54 8.87
C PRO A 132 -0.41 -27.00 9.63
N ASN A 133 -0.59 -26.65 10.89
CA ASN A 133 0.52 -26.24 11.72
C ASN A 133 1.33 -27.50 12.13
N GLU A 134 2.53 -27.64 11.61
CA GLU A 134 3.40 -28.81 11.85
C GLU A 134 3.72 -29.03 13.33
N GLY A 135 3.71 -27.99 14.15
CA GLY A 135 3.90 -28.09 15.60
C GLY A 135 2.74 -28.74 16.37
N LEU A 136 1.59 -28.95 15.72
CA LEU A 136 0.39 -29.56 16.29
C LEU A 136 0.03 -30.89 15.63
N THR A 137 0.89 -31.41 14.78
CA THR A 137 0.70 -32.70 14.07
C THR A 137 1.08 -33.92 14.91
N GLY A 138 0.86 -33.91 16.23
CA GLY A 138 0.75 -35.15 17.00
C GLY A 138 -0.55 -35.88 16.65
N PRO A 139 -0.74 -37.13 17.10
CA PRO A 139 -1.97 -37.89 16.89
C PRO A 139 -3.17 -37.32 17.68
N ILE A 140 -3.18 -36.04 17.89
CA ILE A 140 -4.30 -35.33 18.54
C ILE A 140 -5.44 -35.35 17.53
N ASP A 141 -6.53 -35.95 17.94
CA ASP A 141 -7.77 -35.93 17.19
C ASP A 141 -8.22 -34.48 17.02
N GLN A 142 -7.90 -33.90 15.85
CA GLN A 142 -8.22 -32.52 15.52
C GLN A 142 -9.73 -32.23 15.64
N ALA A 143 -10.56 -33.28 15.58
CA ALA A 143 -11.99 -33.18 15.77
C ALA A 143 -12.38 -32.81 17.21
N THR A 144 -11.53 -33.06 18.19
CA THR A 144 -11.77 -32.77 19.61
C THR A 144 -11.24 -31.43 20.07
N LEU A 145 -10.36 -30.78 19.27
CA LEU A 145 -9.80 -29.48 19.63
C LEU A 145 -10.85 -28.37 19.53
N PRO A 146 -10.87 -27.41 20.48
CA PRO A 146 -11.78 -26.25 20.42
C PRO A 146 -11.34 -25.21 19.39
N TRP A 147 -10.14 -25.32 18.89
CA TRP A 147 -9.58 -24.42 17.88
C TRP A 147 -8.58 -25.17 16.99
N LEU A 148 -8.37 -24.65 15.81
CA LEU A 148 -7.46 -25.19 14.81
C LEU A 148 -6.53 -24.09 14.32
N ALA A 149 -5.22 -24.27 14.51
CA ALA A 149 -4.20 -23.37 13.97
C ALA A 149 -3.71 -23.89 12.64
N PHE A 150 -3.51 -22.98 11.69
CA PHE A 150 -3.02 -23.28 10.37
C PHE A 150 -2.17 -22.12 9.83
N ARG A 151 -1.50 -22.35 8.72
CA ARG A 151 -0.80 -21.33 7.95
C ARG A 151 -1.42 -21.25 6.56
N LEU A 152 -1.66 -20.04 6.06
CA LEU A 152 -2.08 -19.80 4.70
C LEU A 152 -0.86 -19.39 3.89
N ARG A 153 -0.49 -20.20 2.91
CA ARG A 153 0.55 -19.88 1.94
C ARG A 153 -0.12 -19.29 0.72
N VAL A 154 0.06 -18.00 0.52
CA VAL A 154 -0.45 -17.28 -0.65
C VAL A 154 0.66 -17.14 -1.66
N ARG A 155 0.44 -17.59 -2.89
CA ARG A 155 1.37 -17.45 -4.01
C ARG A 155 0.73 -16.70 -5.17
N TRP A 156 1.51 -15.83 -5.80
CA TRP A 156 1.06 -15.10 -6.97
C TRP A 156 2.21 -14.80 -7.93
N PRO A 157 1.95 -14.75 -9.25
CA PRO A 157 0.72 -15.22 -9.88
C PRO A 157 0.51 -16.73 -9.69
N ALA A 158 -0.75 -17.16 -9.64
CA ALA A 158 -1.08 -18.55 -9.37
C ALA A 158 -0.57 -19.51 -10.47
N ALA A 159 -0.48 -19.03 -11.71
CA ALA A 159 -0.01 -19.79 -12.88
C ALA A 159 1.50 -20.11 -12.83
N ALA A 160 2.29 -19.29 -12.15
CA ALA A 160 3.75 -19.38 -12.15
C ALA A 160 4.28 -20.44 -11.16
N ARG A 161 3.82 -21.68 -11.24
CA ARG A 161 4.32 -22.75 -10.37
C ARG A 161 5.82 -22.95 -10.56
N GLY A 162 6.61 -22.52 -9.58
CA GLY A 162 8.07 -22.69 -9.58
C GLY A 162 8.83 -21.78 -10.55
N ALA A 163 8.19 -20.83 -11.19
CA ALA A 163 8.84 -19.89 -12.08
C ALA A 163 9.58 -18.79 -11.31
N THR A 164 10.66 -18.31 -11.90
CA THR A 164 11.39 -17.13 -11.44
C THR A 164 10.41 -15.93 -11.38
N GLY A 165 10.25 -15.32 -10.20
CA GLY A 165 9.34 -14.18 -10.02
C GLY A 165 8.05 -14.50 -9.26
N GLN A 166 7.80 -15.75 -8.88
CA GLN A 166 6.68 -16.08 -7.99
C GLN A 166 6.93 -15.46 -6.60
N ARG A 167 5.97 -14.68 -6.13
CA ARG A 167 5.97 -14.12 -4.78
C ARG A 167 5.18 -15.02 -3.84
N GLU A 168 5.55 -15.01 -2.58
CA GLU A 168 4.90 -15.82 -1.55
C GLU A 168 4.70 -14.99 -0.27
N LEU A 169 3.52 -15.16 0.34
CA LEU A 169 3.19 -14.60 1.64
C LEU A 169 2.66 -15.72 2.53
N ILE A 170 3.15 -15.79 3.76
CA ILE A 170 2.66 -16.76 4.75
C ILE A 170 1.91 -15.99 5.84
N VAL A 171 0.63 -16.32 6.01
CA VAL A 171 -0.26 -15.69 6.99
C VAL A 171 -0.68 -16.75 8.01
N PRO A 172 -0.42 -16.56 9.31
CA PRO A 172 -0.94 -17.43 10.33
C PRO A 172 -2.47 -17.27 10.47
N GLY A 173 -3.17 -18.35 10.76
CA GLY A 173 -4.61 -18.33 10.94
C GLY A 173 -5.04 -19.29 12.04
N SER A 174 -6.22 -19.02 12.57
CA SER A 174 -6.93 -19.93 13.46
C SER A 174 -8.43 -19.85 13.23
N ILE A 175 -9.11 -20.96 13.40
CA ILE A 175 -10.57 -21.02 13.48
C ILE A 175 -10.96 -21.69 14.80
N HIS A 176 -12.07 -21.23 15.36
CA HIS A 176 -12.64 -21.77 16.59
C HIS A 176 -13.90 -22.55 16.24
N ARG A 177 -14.16 -23.56 17.05
CA ARG A 177 -15.36 -24.41 16.93
C ARG A 177 -16.61 -23.66 17.31
#